data_19345cef878ea9224c08c25190eee1a1
#
_entry.id   19345cef878ea9224c08c25190eee1a1
#
_cell.length_a   1.000
_cell.length_b   1.000
_cell.length_c   1.000
_cell.angle_alpha   90.00
_cell.angle_beta   90.00
_cell.angle_gamma   90.00
#
_symmetry.space_group_name_H-M   'P 1'
#
loop_
_entity.id
_entity.type
_entity.pdbx_description
1 polymer ?
#
loop_
_entity_poly.entity_id
_entity_poly.type
_entity_poly.pdbx_seq_one_letter_code
_entity_poly.pdbx_strand_id
1 'polypeptide(L)'
;MINLIKGPSRSLILVVTMCVAEICGMAGYSLWPAMIPDFQVRWNLSSTSVGWIGGSYFFGFVIATWPLSSLTDRVDPKKVYLLCMSISFIGTIGFAVNAEGFWTAIIWRTLQGIGLAGTYMPGLKLLTDIVPESDRSRSVAWYTALFYVGAALSLYIGMNLNGLMNWKSIWIFVSIGPAFALLIVWLIIPATPPKISYKSKKRLLDLRAAINNPKVMGYTIAYFAHCAELMGFATWIVAFLTYSLSLQHAGATGTTISIGTIATFVTLLAVPSSVIGNELSALYGRLLLLRVVMFGSAIVAIILGFSASFNFPIILCLLVLYGITVTADSATITAGLVEAADQSHRGTVMATYSLIGFIGASIGPVVFGFMLDLGGGESNSLGWKLGFISLAVMVCLGPFAIAQGHKHR
;
A
#
# COMPACT_ATOMS: atom_id res chain seq x y z
N MET A 1 -25.91 23.04 4.34
CA MET A 1 -25.98 23.42 2.91
C MET A 1 -26.31 22.21 2.00
N ILE A 2 -25.69 21.03 2.19
CA ILE A 2 -25.89 19.84 1.33
C ILE A 2 -27.24 19.14 1.50
N ASN A 3 -27.96 19.33 2.61
CA ASN A 3 -29.31 18.79 2.81
C ASN A 3 -30.37 19.36 1.86
N LEU A 4 -30.03 20.39 1.08
CA LEU A 4 -30.93 21.00 0.09
C LEU A 4 -30.79 20.36 -1.31
N ILE A 5 -29.70 19.60 -1.56
CA ILE A 5 -29.46 18.90 -2.83
C ILE A 5 -30.06 17.51 -2.72
N LYS A 6 -31.08 17.21 -3.51
CA LYS A 6 -31.73 15.89 -3.62
C LYS A 6 -31.36 15.23 -4.94
N GLY A 7 -31.29 13.90 -4.97
CA GLY A 7 -31.11 13.13 -6.21
C GLY A 7 -29.65 12.72 -6.54
N PRO A 8 -29.38 12.32 -7.79
CA PRO A 8 -28.07 11.77 -8.23
C PRO A 8 -26.87 12.68 -7.98
N SER A 9 -27.09 14.00 -8.04
CA SER A 9 -26.04 15.02 -7.79
C SER A 9 -25.50 14.96 -6.36
N ARG A 10 -26.33 14.59 -5.38
CA ARG A 10 -25.90 14.45 -3.98
C ARG A 10 -24.97 13.24 -3.79
N SER A 11 -25.32 12.10 -4.36
CA SER A 11 -24.49 10.90 -4.33
C SER A 11 -23.11 11.17 -4.94
N LEU A 12 -23.09 11.82 -6.09
CA LEU A 12 -21.83 12.20 -6.77
C LEU A 12 -20.94 13.10 -5.91
N ILE A 13 -21.50 14.14 -5.27
CA ILE A 13 -20.76 15.05 -4.38
C ILE A 13 -20.12 14.26 -3.21
N LEU A 14 -20.88 13.36 -2.59
CA LEU A 14 -20.38 12.57 -1.47
C LEU A 14 -19.25 11.64 -1.90
N VAL A 15 -19.39 10.95 -3.03
CA VAL A 15 -18.37 10.08 -3.61
C VAL A 15 -17.09 10.88 -3.96
N VAL A 16 -17.25 11.99 -4.68
CA VAL A 16 -16.12 12.85 -5.05
C VAL A 16 -15.40 13.39 -3.81
N THR A 17 -16.16 13.82 -2.79
CA THR A 17 -15.57 14.30 -1.54
C THR A 17 -14.72 13.23 -0.86
N MET A 18 -15.23 11.99 -0.74
CA MET A 18 -14.50 10.88 -0.13
C MET A 18 -13.28 10.50 -0.96
N CYS A 19 -13.39 10.49 -2.27
CA CYS A 19 -12.29 10.22 -3.20
C CYS A 19 -11.18 11.29 -3.13
N VAL A 20 -11.55 12.57 -3.08
CA VAL A 20 -10.58 13.67 -2.89
C VAL A 20 -9.94 13.58 -1.50
N ALA A 21 -10.71 13.26 -0.47
CA ALA A 21 -10.19 13.08 0.87
C ALA A 21 -9.21 11.91 0.96
N GLU A 22 -9.43 10.81 0.21
CA GLU A 22 -8.48 9.70 0.12
C GLU A 22 -7.15 10.13 -0.51
N ILE A 23 -7.19 10.77 -1.68
CA ILE A 23 -5.97 11.30 -2.34
C ILE A 23 -5.20 12.24 -1.41
N CYS A 24 -5.90 13.20 -0.79
CA CYS A 24 -5.29 14.18 0.11
C CYS A 24 -4.73 13.53 1.38
N GLY A 25 -5.44 12.54 1.95
CA GLY A 25 -5.00 11.78 3.10
C GLY A 25 -3.72 10.98 2.85
N MET A 26 -3.49 10.58 1.60
CA MET A 26 -2.30 9.84 1.16
C MET A 26 -1.08 10.72 0.90
N ALA A 27 -1.17 12.06 1.03
CA ALA A 27 -0.10 12.99 0.65
C ALA A 27 1.26 12.70 1.33
N GLY A 28 1.27 12.20 2.57
CA GLY A 28 2.50 11.81 3.30
C GLY A 28 2.94 10.35 3.11
N TYR A 29 2.19 9.54 2.38
CA TYR A 29 2.38 8.09 2.29
C TYR A 29 3.75 7.70 1.70
N SER A 30 4.04 8.15 0.50
CA SER A 30 5.25 7.79 -0.26
C SER A 30 6.41 8.80 -0.10
N LEU A 31 6.33 9.75 0.83
CA LEU A 31 7.44 10.67 1.09
C LEU A 31 8.69 9.96 1.63
N TRP A 32 8.49 8.90 2.43
CA TRP A 32 9.62 8.13 2.95
C TRP A 32 10.42 7.48 1.81
N PRO A 33 9.83 6.64 0.93
CA PRO A 33 10.57 6.09 -0.21
C PRO A 33 11.14 7.16 -1.15
N ALA A 34 10.46 8.31 -1.29
CA ALA A 34 10.96 9.42 -2.12
C ALA A 34 12.26 10.05 -1.61
N MET A 35 12.51 9.99 -0.30
CA MET A 35 13.61 10.69 0.37
C MET A 35 14.61 9.73 1.06
N ILE A 36 14.55 8.43 0.81
CA ILE A 36 15.46 7.46 1.43
C ILE A 36 16.93 7.84 1.24
N PRO A 37 17.43 8.16 0.03
CA PRO A 37 18.84 8.50 -0.14
C PRO A 37 19.32 9.64 0.74
N ASP A 38 18.46 10.68 0.93
CA ASP A 38 18.79 11.82 1.77
C ASP A 38 18.80 11.48 3.26
N PHE A 39 17.80 10.72 3.72
CA PHE A 39 17.69 10.34 5.13
C PHE A 39 18.76 9.35 5.55
N GLN A 40 19.19 8.45 4.66
CA GLN A 40 20.29 7.55 4.96
C GLN A 40 21.59 8.30 5.28
N VAL A 41 21.94 9.26 4.43
CA VAL A 41 23.12 10.09 4.65
C VAL A 41 22.95 10.97 5.89
N ARG A 42 21.79 11.63 6.02
CA ARG A 42 21.52 12.59 7.11
C ARG A 42 21.55 11.95 8.49
N TRP A 43 20.98 10.77 8.64
CA TRP A 43 20.81 10.08 9.92
C TRP A 43 21.74 8.87 10.07
N ASN A 44 22.66 8.67 9.14
CA ASN A 44 23.59 7.52 9.10
C ASN A 44 22.87 6.18 9.30
N LEU A 45 21.81 5.95 8.53
CA LEU A 45 20.97 4.77 8.66
C LEU A 45 21.52 3.61 7.85
N SER A 46 21.52 2.40 8.44
CA SER A 46 21.67 1.17 7.66
C SER A 46 20.43 0.93 6.80
N SER A 47 20.57 0.14 5.73
CA SER A 47 19.43 -0.22 4.88
C SER A 47 18.35 -0.99 5.66
N THR A 48 18.74 -1.81 6.63
CA THR A 48 17.82 -2.47 7.58
C THR A 48 17.00 -1.44 8.36
N SER A 49 17.65 -0.40 8.87
CA SER A 49 16.96 0.68 9.61
C SER A 49 15.97 1.43 8.73
N VAL A 50 16.35 1.72 7.48
CA VAL A 50 15.46 2.31 6.46
C VAL A 50 14.24 1.43 6.21
N GLY A 51 14.45 0.13 6.05
CA GLY A 51 13.37 -0.86 5.89
C GLY A 51 12.42 -0.88 7.08
N TRP A 52 12.93 -0.82 8.32
CA TRP A 52 12.10 -0.73 9.54
C TRP A 52 11.24 0.54 9.57
N ILE A 53 11.80 1.69 9.21
CA ILE A 53 11.04 2.96 9.15
C ILE A 53 9.93 2.86 8.09
N GLY A 54 10.21 2.26 6.91
CA GLY A 54 9.20 2.00 5.89
C GLY A 54 8.12 1.03 6.36
N GLY A 55 8.53 -0.10 6.94
CA GLY A 55 7.65 -1.15 7.45
C GLY A 55 6.81 -0.71 8.65
N SER A 56 7.30 0.22 9.48
CA SER A 56 6.59 0.72 10.67
C SER A 56 5.27 1.41 10.33
N TYR A 57 5.15 2.00 9.14
CA TYR A 57 3.90 2.53 8.64
C TYR A 57 2.81 1.45 8.55
N PHE A 58 3.15 0.31 7.94
CA PHE A 58 2.21 -0.82 7.80
C PHE A 58 2.01 -1.55 9.12
N PHE A 59 2.99 -1.56 10.00
CA PHE A 59 2.84 -2.06 11.37
C PHE A 59 1.79 -1.25 12.14
N GLY A 60 1.83 0.09 12.03
CA GLY A 60 0.80 0.97 12.59
C GLY A 60 -0.60 0.65 12.02
N PHE A 61 -0.70 0.40 10.72
CA PHE A 61 -1.94 -0.04 10.08
C PHE A 61 -2.44 -1.37 10.67
N VAL A 62 -1.56 -2.38 10.80
CA VAL A 62 -1.90 -3.71 11.33
C VAL A 62 -2.50 -3.63 12.73
N ILE A 63 -1.82 -2.96 13.66
CA ILE A 63 -2.28 -2.87 15.07
C ILE A 63 -3.58 -2.09 15.22
N ALA A 64 -3.86 -1.14 14.32
CA ALA A 64 -5.01 -0.25 14.41
C ALA A 64 -6.24 -0.75 13.61
N THR A 65 -6.04 -1.52 12.54
CA THR A 65 -7.12 -1.92 11.64
C THR A 65 -8.26 -2.63 12.37
N TRP A 66 -7.92 -3.55 13.25
CA TRP A 66 -8.92 -4.33 13.97
C TRP A 66 -9.73 -3.50 14.97
N PRO A 67 -9.12 -2.80 15.95
CA PRO A 67 -9.89 -2.01 16.91
C PRO A 67 -10.70 -0.91 16.23
N LEU A 68 -10.15 -0.25 15.20
CA LEU A 68 -10.83 0.83 14.51
C LEU A 68 -12.02 0.33 13.65
N SER A 69 -11.86 -0.80 12.95
CA SER A 69 -12.96 -1.39 12.19
C SER A 69 -14.11 -1.83 13.11
N SER A 70 -13.81 -2.45 14.26
CA SER A 70 -14.82 -2.84 15.23
C SER A 70 -15.48 -1.64 15.93
N LEU A 71 -14.76 -0.54 16.05
CA LEU A 71 -15.28 0.70 16.62
C LEU A 71 -16.39 1.30 15.75
N THR A 72 -16.30 1.14 14.42
CA THR A 72 -17.35 1.63 13.49
C THR A 72 -18.70 0.91 13.61
N ASP A 73 -18.76 -0.21 14.32
CA ASP A 73 -20.02 -0.88 14.63
C ASP A 73 -20.76 -0.23 15.83
N ARG A 74 -20.06 0.56 16.62
CA ARG A 74 -20.57 1.20 17.86
C ARG A 74 -20.57 2.72 17.78
N VAL A 75 -19.68 3.28 16.99
CA VAL A 75 -19.48 4.72 16.85
C VAL A 75 -19.68 5.09 15.38
N ASP A 76 -20.20 6.28 15.12
CA ASP A 76 -20.36 6.83 13.78
C ASP A 76 -19.02 6.71 12.99
N PRO A 77 -19.02 6.00 11.84
CA PRO A 77 -17.82 5.86 11.01
C PRO A 77 -17.16 7.19 10.64
N LYS A 78 -17.96 8.27 10.49
CA LYS A 78 -17.42 9.61 10.25
C LYS A 78 -16.53 10.08 11.41
N LYS A 79 -16.92 9.83 12.66
CA LYS A 79 -16.09 10.21 13.83
C LYS A 79 -14.78 9.44 13.87
N VAL A 80 -14.82 8.13 13.55
CA VAL A 80 -13.63 7.29 13.47
C VAL A 80 -12.70 7.80 12.35
N TYR A 81 -13.25 8.09 11.17
CA TYR A 81 -12.51 8.65 10.05
C TYR A 81 -11.82 9.97 10.43
N LEU A 82 -12.56 10.93 11.02
CA LEU A 82 -12.01 12.23 11.41
C LEU A 82 -10.92 12.11 12.46
N LEU A 83 -11.11 11.26 13.48
CA LEU A 83 -10.07 10.98 14.49
C LEU A 83 -8.80 10.45 13.82
N CYS A 84 -8.91 9.47 12.93
CA CYS A 84 -7.76 8.84 12.30
C CYS A 84 -7.09 9.74 11.27
N MET A 85 -7.86 10.57 10.55
CA MET A 85 -7.29 11.62 9.70
C MET A 85 -6.54 12.67 10.52
N SER A 86 -7.01 13.02 11.74
CA SER A 86 -6.28 13.88 12.68
C SER A 86 -4.97 13.22 13.12
N ILE A 87 -4.98 11.91 13.38
CA ILE A 87 -3.78 11.14 13.72
C ILE A 87 -2.79 11.15 12.55
N SER A 88 -3.27 10.96 11.31
CA SER A 88 -2.44 11.04 10.10
C SER A 88 -1.81 12.43 9.93
N PHE A 89 -2.60 13.50 10.13
CA PHE A 89 -2.10 14.88 10.12
C PHE A 89 -1.01 15.10 11.17
N ILE A 90 -1.28 14.74 12.45
CA ILE A 90 -0.33 14.86 13.54
C ILE A 90 0.93 14.04 13.27
N GLY A 91 0.79 12.82 12.75
CA GLY A 91 1.91 11.96 12.35
C GLY A 91 2.77 12.59 11.26
N THR A 92 2.15 13.25 10.27
CA THR A 92 2.86 13.88 9.15
C THR A 92 3.59 15.16 9.60
N ILE A 93 2.93 16.04 10.34
CA ILE A 93 3.57 17.28 10.85
C ILE A 93 4.57 16.98 11.95
N GLY A 94 4.28 15.99 12.81
CA GLY A 94 5.19 15.52 13.84
C GLY A 94 6.49 14.97 13.28
N PHE A 95 6.42 14.23 12.17
CA PHE A 95 7.61 13.81 11.43
C PHE A 95 8.45 15.02 10.99
N ALA A 96 7.83 16.04 10.41
CA ALA A 96 8.52 17.25 9.97
C ALA A 96 9.25 17.98 11.09
N VAL A 97 8.60 18.07 12.26
CA VAL A 97 9.10 18.89 13.38
C VAL A 97 10.09 18.13 14.27
N ASN A 98 9.81 16.85 14.54
CA ASN A 98 10.48 16.09 15.59
C ASN A 98 11.23 14.84 15.11
N ALA A 99 11.25 14.51 13.79
CA ALA A 99 12.05 13.39 13.34
C ALA A 99 13.52 13.79 13.26
N GLU A 100 14.37 13.10 14.04
CA GLU A 100 15.81 13.37 14.13
C GLU A 100 16.66 12.11 13.95
N GLY A 101 16.03 10.96 13.65
CA GLY A 101 16.72 9.69 13.46
C GLY A 101 15.75 8.51 13.52
N PHE A 102 16.30 7.32 13.65
CA PHE A 102 15.61 6.04 13.54
C PHE A 102 14.35 5.93 14.44
N TRP A 103 14.49 6.13 15.75
CA TRP A 103 13.39 5.91 16.69
C TRP A 103 12.25 6.91 16.54
N THR A 104 12.59 8.18 16.35
CA THR A 104 11.59 9.22 16.15
C THR A 104 10.86 9.04 14.82
N ALA A 105 11.58 8.64 13.76
CA ALA A 105 10.97 8.33 12.47
C ALA A 105 9.99 7.15 12.56
N ILE A 106 10.35 6.05 13.25
CA ILE A 106 9.46 4.90 13.49
C ILE A 106 8.17 5.34 14.20
N ILE A 107 8.26 6.13 15.25
CA ILE A 107 7.09 6.59 16.01
C ILE A 107 6.13 7.35 15.10
N TRP A 108 6.63 8.34 14.36
CA TRP A 108 5.78 9.15 13.49
C TRP A 108 5.23 8.39 12.30
N ARG A 109 6.00 7.47 11.71
CA ARG A 109 5.54 6.59 10.62
C ARG A 109 4.47 5.62 11.11
N THR A 110 4.66 5.03 12.29
CA THR A 110 3.64 4.17 12.92
C THR A 110 2.34 4.94 13.15
N LEU A 111 2.42 6.17 13.63
CA LEU A 111 1.25 7.02 13.85
C LEU A 111 0.51 7.34 12.54
N GLN A 112 1.23 7.64 11.46
CA GLN A 112 0.64 7.81 10.14
C GLN A 112 -0.08 6.54 9.67
N GLY A 113 0.50 5.36 9.90
CA GLY A 113 -0.11 4.07 9.59
C GLY A 113 -1.38 3.78 10.37
N ILE A 114 -1.42 4.15 11.66
CA ILE A 114 -2.64 4.12 12.49
C ILE A 114 -3.72 5.02 11.85
N GLY A 115 -3.34 6.21 11.40
CA GLY A 115 -4.22 7.11 10.67
C GLY A 115 -4.82 6.47 9.43
N LEU A 116 -3.98 5.84 8.60
CA LEU A 116 -4.45 5.14 7.39
C LEU A 116 -5.45 4.02 7.71
N ALA A 117 -5.22 3.24 8.75
CA ALA A 117 -6.13 2.14 9.12
C ALA A 117 -7.56 2.62 9.36
N GLY A 118 -7.72 3.81 9.94
CA GLY A 118 -9.03 4.38 10.21
C GLY A 118 -9.61 5.21 9.06
N THR A 119 -8.81 5.60 8.08
CA THR A 119 -9.31 6.31 6.89
C THR A 119 -9.65 5.37 5.76
N TYR A 120 -8.93 4.27 5.57
CA TYR A 120 -9.18 3.32 4.49
C TYR A 120 -10.41 2.44 4.75
N MET A 121 -10.38 1.51 5.73
CA MET A 121 -11.50 0.60 5.96
C MET A 121 -12.75 1.29 6.56
N PRO A 122 -12.65 2.11 7.60
CA PRO A 122 -13.77 2.93 8.06
C PRO A 122 -14.26 3.94 7.02
N GLY A 123 -13.37 4.45 6.15
CA GLY A 123 -13.72 5.31 5.03
C GLY A 123 -14.58 4.60 4.00
N LEU A 124 -14.24 3.37 3.62
CA LEU A 124 -15.05 2.52 2.76
C LEU A 124 -16.43 2.25 3.37
N LYS A 125 -16.48 1.95 4.67
CA LYS A 125 -17.76 1.77 5.39
C LYS A 125 -18.59 3.06 5.34
N LEU A 126 -17.99 4.19 5.69
CA LEU A 126 -18.64 5.50 5.64
C LEU A 126 -19.20 5.78 4.24
N LEU A 127 -18.40 5.56 3.20
CA LEU A 127 -18.81 5.75 1.81
C LEU A 127 -20.01 4.86 1.44
N THR A 128 -19.96 3.56 1.77
CA THR A 128 -21.04 2.62 1.46
C THR A 128 -22.32 2.87 2.26
N ASP A 129 -22.20 3.49 3.44
CA ASP A 129 -23.35 3.85 4.28
C ASP A 129 -24.09 5.12 3.78
N ILE A 130 -23.38 6.02 3.08
CA ILE A 130 -23.94 7.31 2.61
C ILE A 130 -24.41 7.31 1.16
N VAL A 131 -24.00 6.31 0.34
CA VAL A 131 -24.40 6.19 -1.06
C VAL A 131 -25.54 5.20 -1.25
N PRO A 132 -26.43 5.38 -2.28
CA PRO A 132 -27.43 4.40 -2.64
C PRO A 132 -26.82 3.03 -3.00
N GLU A 133 -27.58 1.97 -2.81
CA GLU A 133 -27.12 0.60 -3.06
C GLU A 133 -26.66 0.37 -4.51
N SER A 134 -27.35 1.00 -5.48
CA SER A 134 -26.99 0.98 -6.89
C SER A 134 -25.59 1.52 -7.19
N ASP A 135 -25.11 2.47 -6.38
CA ASP A 135 -23.85 3.17 -6.62
C ASP A 135 -22.68 2.61 -5.79
N ARG A 136 -22.95 1.72 -4.81
CA ARG A 136 -21.94 1.23 -3.85
C ARG A 136 -20.73 0.59 -4.53
N SER A 137 -20.97 -0.37 -5.42
CA SER A 137 -19.89 -1.10 -6.09
C SER A 137 -18.96 -0.16 -6.87
N ARG A 138 -19.55 0.77 -7.62
CA ARG A 138 -18.82 1.76 -8.40
C ARG A 138 -18.05 2.73 -7.50
N SER A 139 -18.66 3.18 -6.41
CA SER A 139 -18.05 4.11 -5.45
C SER A 139 -16.85 3.47 -4.73
N VAL A 140 -16.98 2.20 -4.33
CA VAL A 140 -15.89 1.43 -3.73
C VAL A 140 -14.74 1.27 -4.73
N ALA A 141 -15.03 0.94 -5.99
CA ALA A 141 -14.02 0.80 -7.02
C ALA A 141 -13.22 2.11 -7.25
N TRP A 142 -13.90 3.25 -7.32
CA TRP A 142 -13.24 4.55 -7.42
C TRP A 142 -12.38 4.86 -6.19
N TYR A 143 -12.92 4.68 -4.99
CA TYR A 143 -12.21 4.97 -3.75
C TYR A 143 -10.92 4.14 -3.64
N THR A 144 -11.00 2.85 -3.92
CA THR A 144 -9.83 1.96 -3.87
C THR A 144 -8.79 2.24 -4.97
N ALA A 145 -9.24 2.61 -6.17
CA ALA A 145 -8.32 2.99 -7.24
C ALA A 145 -7.56 4.28 -6.93
N LEU A 146 -8.23 5.25 -6.30
CA LEU A 146 -7.65 6.54 -5.96
C LEU A 146 -6.65 6.48 -4.80
N PHE A 147 -6.62 5.41 -4.01
CA PHE A 147 -5.52 5.09 -3.09
C PHE A 147 -4.16 5.06 -3.84
N TYR A 148 -4.08 4.33 -4.96
CA TYR A 148 -2.86 4.27 -5.75
C TYR A 148 -2.50 5.61 -6.40
N VAL A 149 -3.51 6.37 -6.81
CA VAL A 149 -3.30 7.74 -7.35
C VAL A 149 -2.73 8.65 -6.26
N GLY A 150 -3.27 8.59 -5.04
CA GLY A 150 -2.76 9.35 -3.90
C GLY A 150 -1.32 8.96 -3.53
N ALA A 151 -1.00 7.67 -3.53
CA ALA A 151 0.34 7.16 -3.29
C ALA A 151 1.35 7.64 -4.35
N ALA A 152 0.96 7.56 -5.63
CA ALA A 152 1.78 8.02 -6.75
C ALA A 152 2.00 9.53 -6.72
N LEU A 153 0.95 10.31 -6.41
CA LEU A 153 1.05 11.77 -6.29
C LEU A 153 1.96 12.17 -5.11
N SER A 154 1.86 11.47 -3.98
CA SER A 154 2.76 11.66 -2.84
C SER A 154 4.23 11.45 -3.22
N LEU A 155 4.52 10.38 -3.97
CA LEU A 155 5.85 10.09 -4.47
C LEU A 155 6.35 11.18 -5.42
N TYR A 156 5.50 11.59 -6.38
CA TYR A 156 5.80 12.64 -7.34
C TYR A 156 6.11 13.96 -6.66
N ILE A 157 5.29 14.39 -5.71
CA ILE A 157 5.49 15.62 -4.93
C ILE A 157 6.80 15.53 -4.15
N GLY A 158 7.03 14.42 -3.42
CA GLY A 158 8.25 14.23 -2.65
C GLY A 158 9.51 14.36 -3.49
N MET A 159 9.55 13.68 -4.63
CA MET A 159 10.73 13.67 -5.52
C MET A 159 10.96 15.01 -6.22
N ASN A 160 9.91 15.71 -6.66
CA ASN A 160 10.08 16.96 -7.39
C ASN A 160 10.30 18.19 -6.49
N LEU A 161 9.84 18.16 -5.26
CA LEU A 161 10.15 19.20 -4.28
C LEU A 161 11.50 18.96 -3.59
N ASN A 162 12.00 17.72 -3.62
CA ASN A 162 13.34 17.43 -3.10
C ASN A 162 14.41 18.16 -3.93
N GLY A 163 15.29 18.88 -3.27
CA GLY A 163 16.26 19.78 -3.92
C GLY A 163 15.76 21.23 -4.15
N LEU A 164 14.43 21.47 -4.15
CA LEU A 164 13.86 22.83 -4.20
C LEU A 164 13.58 23.39 -2.82
N MET A 165 13.22 22.50 -1.89
CA MET A 165 12.89 22.83 -0.50
C MET A 165 13.62 21.86 0.44
N ASN A 166 13.83 22.28 1.69
CA ASN A 166 14.33 21.35 2.69
C ASN A 166 13.24 20.30 3.03
N TRP A 167 13.68 19.11 3.43
CA TRP A 167 12.79 17.99 3.70
C TRP A 167 11.70 18.29 4.75
N LYS A 168 12.01 19.09 5.79
CA LYS A 168 11.01 19.50 6.80
C LYS A 168 9.89 20.32 6.17
N SER A 169 10.22 21.27 5.30
CA SER A 169 9.24 22.09 4.58
C SER A 169 8.37 21.28 3.65
N ILE A 170 8.92 20.23 3.00
CA ILE A 170 8.14 19.32 2.17
C ILE A 170 7.12 18.55 3.01
N TRP A 171 7.53 18.00 4.16
CA TRP A 171 6.63 17.29 5.06
C TRP A 171 5.54 18.20 5.66
N ILE A 172 5.87 19.46 5.99
CA ILE A 172 4.90 20.47 6.40
C ILE A 172 3.92 20.76 5.26
N PHE A 173 4.42 20.98 4.05
CA PHE A 173 3.57 21.25 2.88
C PHE A 173 2.57 20.11 2.61
N VAL A 174 3.03 18.87 2.60
CA VAL A 174 2.13 17.74 2.35
C VAL A 174 1.16 17.48 3.49
N SER A 175 1.43 17.96 4.72
CA SER A 175 0.47 17.86 5.85
C SER A 175 -0.81 18.67 5.60
N ILE A 176 -0.80 19.62 4.64
CA ILE A 176 -1.99 20.32 4.18
C ILE A 176 -3.00 19.31 3.60
N GLY A 177 -2.54 18.21 2.99
CA GLY A 177 -3.41 17.18 2.43
C GLY A 177 -4.36 16.56 3.45
N PRO A 178 -3.88 15.88 4.50
CA PRO A 178 -4.75 15.33 5.54
C PRO A 178 -5.53 16.41 6.30
N ALA A 179 -5.00 17.64 6.47
CA ALA A 179 -5.77 18.75 7.04
C ALA A 179 -6.95 19.16 6.15
N PHE A 180 -6.76 19.22 4.84
CA PHE A 180 -7.82 19.50 3.88
C PHE A 180 -8.85 18.35 3.83
N ALA A 181 -8.39 17.09 3.85
CA ALA A 181 -9.26 15.93 3.92
C ALA A 181 -10.16 15.96 5.18
N LEU A 182 -9.59 16.30 6.33
CA LEU A 182 -10.32 16.54 7.58
C LEU A 182 -11.43 17.57 7.39
N LEU A 183 -11.10 18.74 6.83
CA LEU A 183 -12.01 19.85 6.66
C LEU A 183 -13.18 19.48 5.75
N ILE A 184 -12.90 18.91 4.57
CA ILE A 184 -13.98 18.58 3.61
C ILE A 184 -14.89 17.46 4.12
N VAL A 185 -14.35 16.43 4.77
CA VAL A 185 -15.17 15.36 5.36
C VAL A 185 -15.99 15.88 6.54
N TRP A 186 -15.42 16.72 7.39
CA TRP A 186 -16.14 17.33 8.48
C TRP A 186 -17.34 18.18 8.01
N LEU A 187 -17.13 19.00 6.98
CA LEU A 187 -18.14 19.94 6.46
C LEU A 187 -19.20 19.27 5.58
N ILE A 188 -18.78 18.30 4.72
CA ILE A 188 -19.61 17.81 3.62
C ILE A 188 -20.28 16.48 3.93
N ILE A 189 -19.57 15.57 4.57
CA ILE A 189 -20.10 14.22 4.80
C ILE A 189 -21.08 14.23 5.96
N PRO A 190 -22.29 13.66 5.81
CA PRO A 190 -23.27 13.59 6.89
C PRO A 190 -22.82 12.60 7.97
N ALA A 191 -23.31 12.78 9.19
CA ALA A 191 -23.20 11.78 10.25
C ALA A 191 -24.03 10.55 9.90
N THR A 192 -23.48 9.37 10.18
CA THR A 192 -24.13 8.08 9.95
C THR A 192 -24.12 7.27 11.24
N PRO A 193 -25.07 7.51 12.17
CA PRO A 193 -25.09 6.77 13.42
C PRO A 193 -25.18 5.26 13.14
N PRO A 194 -24.45 4.44 13.88
CA PRO A 194 -24.37 3.01 13.64
C PRO A 194 -25.75 2.37 13.82
N LYS A 195 -26.12 1.50 12.90
CA LYS A 195 -27.28 0.61 13.06
C LYS A 195 -26.89 -0.46 14.06
N ILE A 196 -27.18 -0.25 15.35
CA ILE A 196 -26.83 -1.21 16.41
C ILE A 196 -27.56 -2.52 16.14
N SER A 197 -26.84 -3.52 15.64
CA SER A 197 -27.34 -4.87 15.53
C SER A 197 -27.05 -5.60 16.84
N TYR A 198 -28.05 -5.83 17.66
CA TYR A 198 -27.96 -6.53 18.96
C TYR A 198 -27.51 -8.00 18.87
N LYS A 199 -27.30 -8.55 17.66
CA LYS A 199 -27.11 -10.01 17.44
C LYS A 199 -25.68 -10.49 17.31
N SER A 200 -24.64 -9.65 17.39
CA SER A 200 -23.26 -10.12 17.19
C SER A 200 -22.45 -10.12 18.48
N LYS A 201 -22.65 -11.15 19.35
CA LYS A 201 -21.65 -11.60 20.33
C LYS A 201 -20.50 -12.41 19.66
N LYS A 202 -20.20 -12.16 18.37
CA LYS A 202 -19.05 -12.82 17.72
C LYS A 202 -17.78 -12.34 18.39
N ARG A 203 -16.93 -13.27 18.84
CA ARG A 203 -15.59 -12.97 19.35
C ARG A 203 -14.84 -12.19 18.28
N LEU A 204 -14.35 -11.01 18.63
CA LEU A 204 -13.68 -10.07 17.73
C LEU A 204 -12.44 -10.66 17.01
N LEU A 205 -11.91 -11.78 17.51
CA LEU A 205 -10.67 -12.42 17.03
C LEU A 205 -10.86 -13.94 16.85
N ASP A 206 -11.92 -14.36 16.18
CA ASP A 206 -12.02 -15.80 15.85
C ASP A 206 -11.34 -16.10 14.50
N LEU A 207 -10.03 -16.25 14.53
CA LEU A 207 -9.21 -16.61 13.37
C LEU A 207 -9.46 -18.04 12.87
N ARG A 208 -10.20 -18.86 13.63
CA ARG A 208 -10.42 -20.29 13.33
C ARG A 208 -11.08 -20.50 11.98
N ALA A 209 -12.02 -19.64 11.60
CA ALA A 209 -12.71 -19.74 10.32
C ALA A 209 -11.75 -19.59 9.12
N ALA A 210 -10.67 -18.83 9.27
CA ALA A 210 -9.64 -18.70 8.24
C ALA A 210 -8.63 -19.85 8.34
N ILE A 211 -8.12 -20.15 9.54
CA ILE A 211 -7.05 -21.13 9.78
C ILE A 211 -7.51 -22.55 9.43
N ASN A 212 -8.76 -22.89 9.74
CA ASN A 212 -9.30 -24.23 9.50
C ASN A 212 -9.72 -24.49 8.04
N ASN A 213 -9.71 -23.48 7.18
CA ASN A 213 -9.98 -23.64 5.77
C ASN A 213 -8.66 -23.54 4.95
N PRO A 214 -8.12 -24.67 4.45
CA PRO A 214 -6.84 -24.67 3.75
C PRO A 214 -6.81 -23.78 2.51
N LYS A 215 -7.93 -23.65 1.78
CA LYS A 215 -8.02 -22.76 0.61
C LYS A 215 -7.94 -21.30 1.02
N VAL A 216 -8.66 -20.92 2.08
CA VAL A 216 -8.61 -19.56 2.64
C VAL A 216 -7.18 -19.24 3.10
N MET A 217 -6.52 -20.16 3.81
CA MET A 217 -5.14 -19.97 4.24
C MET A 217 -4.17 -19.88 3.05
N GLY A 218 -4.37 -20.69 2.02
CA GLY A 218 -3.57 -20.59 0.80
C GLY A 218 -3.61 -19.20 0.17
N TYR A 219 -4.80 -18.61 -0.01
CA TYR A 219 -4.96 -17.24 -0.51
C TYR A 219 -4.45 -16.19 0.49
N THR A 220 -4.58 -16.42 1.78
CA THR A 220 -4.09 -15.50 2.82
C THR A 220 -2.56 -15.43 2.84
N ILE A 221 -1.87 -16.56 2.71
CA ILE A 221 -0.41 -16.61 2.61
C ILE A 221 0.06 -16.01 1.27
N ALA A 222 -0.68 -16.24 0.18
CA ALA A 222 -0.37 -15.60 -1.10
C ALA A 222 -0.49 -14.08 -1.03
N TYR A 223 -1.46 -13.56 -0.29
CA TYR A 223 -1.59 -12.12 -0.08
C TYR A 223 -0.48 -11.55 0.80
N PHE A 224 -0.05 -12.27 1.83
CA PHE A 224 1.14 -11.91 2.60
C PHE A 224 2.37 -11.79 1.69
N ALA A 225 2.59 -12.78 0.83
CA ALA A 225 3.71 -12.82 -0.11
C ALA A 225 3.65 -11.65 -1.12
N HIS A 226 2.46 -11.41 -1.69
CA HIS A 226 2.19 -10.28 -2.58
C HIS A 226 2.46 -8.92 -1.89
N CYS A 227 1.91 -8.70 -0.70
CA CYS A 227 2.11 -7.45 0.03
C CYS A 227 3.57 -7.24 0.44
N ALA A 228 4.29 -8.30 0.80
CA ALA A 228 5.72 -8.22 1.13
C ALA A 228 6.55 -7.82 -0.10
N GLU A 229 6.29 -8.41 -1.26
CA GLU A 229 6.93 -8.06 -2.52
C GLU A 229 6.61 -6.63 -2.93
N LEU A 230 5.32 -6.28 -3.00
CA LEU A 230 4.84 -4.97 -3.45
C LEU A 230 5.41 -3.82 -2.59
N MET A 231 5.33 -3.94 -1.26
CA MET A 231 5.79 -2.88 -0.37
C MET A 231 7.31 -2.86 -0.20
N GLY A 232 7.97 -4.00 -0.32
CA GLY A 232 9.42 -4.09 -0.46
C GLY A 232 9.88 -3.30 -1.68
N PHE A 233 9.33 -3.60 -2.85
CA PHE A 233 9.64 -2.89 -4.09
C PHE A 233 9.31 -1.40 -4.02
N ALA A 234 8.10 -1.03 -3.59
CA ALA A 234 7.67 0.36 -3.50
C ALA A 234 8.56 1.21 -2.55
N THR A 235 9.12 0.60 -1.52
CA THR A 235 10.04 1.28 -0.60
C THR A 235 11.39 1.54 -1.26
N TRP A 236 11.92 0.60 -2.04
CA TRP A 236 13.29 0.63 -2.51
C TRP A 236 13.47 1.08 -3.97
N ILE A 237 12.38 1.28 -4.74
CA ILE A 237 12.46 1.62 -6.17
C ILE A 237 13.24 2.92 -6.44
N VAL A 238 13.07 3.96 -5.61
CA VAL A 238 13.76 5.24 -5.78
C VAL A 238 15.25 5.10 -5.51
N ALA A 239 15.61 4.43 -4.42
CA ALA A 239 17.00 4.17 -4.07
C ALA A 239 17.69 3.29 -5.13
N PHE A 240 16.99 2.26 -5.66
CA PHE A 240 17.52 1.43 -6.75
C PHE A 240 17.77 2.24 -8.02
N LEU A 241 16.81 3.09 -8.42
CA LEU A 241 16.98 3.96 -9.60
C LEU A 241 18.12 4.95 -9.40
N THR A 242 18.27 5.52 -8.21
CA THR A 242 19.37 6.43 -7.87
C THR A 242 20.72 5.71 -7.98
N TYR A 243 20.82 4.50 -7.42
CA TYR A 243 22.00 3.66 -7.54
C TYR A 243 22.32 3.31 -8.99
N SER A 244 21.32 2.85 -9.75
CA SER A 244 21.51 2.47 -11.14
C SER A 244 21.99 3.65 -12.00
N LEU A 245 21.42 4.84 -11.82
CA LEU A 245 21.88 6.04 -12.53
C LEU A 245 23.30 6.46 -12.15
N SER A 246 23.72 6.24 -10.90
CA SER A 246 25.10 6.52 -10.48
C SER A 246 26.14 5.66 -11.18
N LEU A 247 25.74 4.46 -11.65
CA LEU A 247 26.61 3.57 -12.43
C LEU A 247 26.68 3.92 -13.92
N GLN A 248 25.76 4.76 -14.43
CA GLN A 248 25.80 5.21 -15.82
C GLN A 248 26.93 6.24 -16.00
N HIS A 249 27.76 6.07 -17.00
CA HIS A 249 28.87 7.00 -17.28
C HIS A 249 28.31 8.41 -17.61
N ALA A 250 28.95 9.42 -17.09
CA ALA A 250 28.65 10.83 -17.40
C ALA A 250 28.71 11.04 -18.92
N GLY A 251 27.55 11.16 -19.57
CA GLY A 251 27.43 11.30 -21.03
C GLY A 251 26.44 10.33 -21.68
N ALA A 252 26.06 9.23 -21.02
CA ALA A 252 25.07 8.28 -21.53
C ALA A 252 23.61 8.62 -21.08
N THR A 253 23.48 9.53 -20.14
CA THR A 253 22.16 9.90 -19.57
C THR A 253 21.52 11.03 -20.38
N GLY A 254 21.16 10.76 -21.63
CA GLY A 254 20.21 11.62 -22.35
C GLY A 254 18.77 11.53 -21.83
N THR A 255 18.55 11.04 -20.61
CA THR A 255 17.23 10.92 -20.03
C THR A 255 16.80 12.24 -19.39
N THR A 256 15.90 12.93 -20.07
CA THR A 256 15.19 14.12 -19.54
C THR A 256 14.13 13.74 -18.49
N ILE A 257 13.86 12.44 -18.27
CA ILE A 257 12.81 11.95 -17.37
C ILE A 257 13.36 11.77 -15.96
N SER A 258 12.76 12.42 -14.98
CA SER A 258 13.18 12.32 -13.58
C SER A 258 12.87 10.96 -12.96
N ILE A 259 13.69 10.51 -11.99
CA ILE A 259 13.45 9.29 -11.19
C ILE A 259 12.03 9.31 -10.59
N GLY A 260 11.61 10.47 -10.10
CA GLY A 260 10.28 10.66 -9.52
C GLY A 260 9.16 10.38 -10.52
N THR A 261 9.30 10.82 -11.76
CA THR A 261 8.33 10.55 -12.83
C THR A 261 8.26 9.07 -13.16
N ILE A 262 9.42 8.40 -13.24
CA ILE A 262 9.49 6.95 -13.53
C ILE A 262 8.83 6.15 -12.41
N ALA A 263 9.22 6.38 -11.16
CA ALA A 263 8.69 5.66 -10.02
C ALA A 263 7.18 5.91 -9.83
N THR A 264 6.71 7.14 -10.09
CA THR A 264 5.29 7.50 -10.11
C THR A 264 4.54 6.73 -11.18
N PHE A 265 5.05 6.70 -12.41
CA PHE A 265 4.43 5.96 -13.51
C PHE A 265 4.32 4.47 -13.20
N VAL A 266 5.40 3.86 -12.70
CA VAL A 266 5.41 2.44 -12.29
C VAL A 266 4.37 2.17 -11.19
N THR A 267 4.22 3.09 -10.22
CA THR A 267 3.19 2.97 -9.17
C THR A 267 1.77 3.04 -9.75
N LEU A 268 1.53 3.90 -10.73
CA LEU A 268 0.21 4.03 -11.38
C LEU A 268 -0.17 2.79 -12.21
N LEU A 269 0.79 1.99 -12.68
CA LEU A 269 0.51 0.73 -13.37
C LEU A 269 -0.23 -0.28 -12.49
N ALA A 270 -0.20 -0.13 -11.19
CA ALA A 270 -0.92 -1.01 -10.25
C ALA A 270 -2.41 -1.10 -10.55
N VAL A 271 -3.05 0.01 -10.93
CA VAL A 271 -4.50 0.05 -11.19
C VAL A 271 -4.88 -0.80 -12.40
N PRO A 272 -4.38 -0.52 -13.63
CA PRO A 272 -4.75 -1.32 -14.80
C PRO A 272 -4.25 -2.76 -14.70
N SER A 273 -3.08 -3.00 -14.11
CA SER A 273 -2.50 -4.35 -14.03
C SER A 273 -3.33 -5.28 -13.15
N SER A 274 -3.81 -4.80 -12.01
CA SER A 274 -4.66 -5.58 -11.10
C SER A 274 -6.01 -5.93 -11.75
N VAL A 275 -6.62 -4.98 -12.47
CA VAL A 275 -7.88 -5.20 -13.19
C VAL A 275 -7.69 -6.20 -14.32
N ILE A 276 -6.70 -5.98 -15.19
CA ILE A 276 -6.40 -6.85 -16.31
C ILE A 276 -6.05 -8.27 -15.83
N GLY A 277 -5.26 -8.39 -14.77
CA GLY A 277 -4.93 -9.67 -14.16
C GLY A 277 -6.17 -10.45 -13.72
N ASN A 278 -7.13 -9.77 -13.08
CA ASN A 278 -8.38 -10.43 -12.69
C ASN A 278 -9.24 -10.86 -13.89
N GLU A 279 -9.34 -10.04 -14.94
CA GLU A 279 -10.02 -10.43 -16.18
C GLU A 279 -9.36 -11.63 -16.86
N LEU A 280 -8.03 -11.64 -16.95
CA LEU A 280 -7.28 -12.78 -17.47
C LEU A 280 -7.48 -14.04 -16.61
N SER A 281 -7.67 -13.89 -15.31
CA SER A 281 -7.96 -15.02 -14.42
C SER A 281 -9.32 -15.65 -14.68
N ALA A 282 -10.29 -14.86 -15.13
CA ALA A 282 -11.60 -15.38 -15.54
C ALA A 282 -11.52 -16.16 -16.87
N LEU A 283 -10.62 -15.78 -17.77
CA LEU A 283 -10.44 -16.43 -19.08
C LEU A 283 -9.60 -17.71 -19.01
N TYR A 284 -8.46 -17.66 -18.29
CA TYR A 284 -7.47 -18.75 -18.29
C TYR A 284 -7.50 -19.61 -17.02
N GLY A 285 -8.30 -19.22 -16.05
CA GLY A 285 -8.39 -19.87 -14.76
C GLY A 285 -7.43 -19.30 -13.72
N ARG A 286 -7.98 -19.09 -12.51
CA ARG A 286 -7.31 -18.38 -11.42
C ARG A 286 -5.98 -19.01 -11.00
N LEU A 287 -5.95 -20.34 -10.81
CA LEU A 287 -4.75 -21.03 -10.34
C LEU A 287 -3.58 -20.94 -11.32
N LEU A 288 -3.89 -21.00 -12.62
CA LEU A 288 -2.87 -20.88 -13.67
C LEU A 288 -2.33 -19.44 -13.67
N LEU A 289 -3.22 -18.44 -13.68
CA LEU A 289 -2.80 -17.04 -13.70
C LEU A 289 -1.93 -16.71 -12.50
N LEU A 290 -2.34 -17.07 -11.27
CA LEU A 290 -1.57 -16.77 -10.07
C LEU A 290 -0.18 -17.40 -10.11
N ARG A 291 -0.06 -18.65 -10.61
CA ARG A 291 1.24 -19.30 -10.80
C ARG A 291 2.11 -18.54 -11.79
N VAL A 292 1.56 -18.22 -12.96
CA VAL A 292 2.31 -17.55 -14.03
C VAL A 292 2.74 -16.15 -13.59
N VAL A 293 1.85 -15.37 -12.98
CA VAL A 293 2.12 -14.00 -12.57
C VAL A 293 3.13 -13.97 -11.42
N MET A 294 2.93 -14.75 -10.34
CA MET A 294 3.81 -14.69 -9.17
C MET A 294 5.20 -15.28 -9.45
N PHE A 295 5.30 -16.39 -10.20
CA PHE A 295 6.62 -16.90 -10.63
C PHE A 295 7.26 -15.99 -11.69
N GLY A 296 6.47 -15.41 -12.59
CA GLY A 296 6.94 -14.42 -13.55
C GLY A 296 7.49 -13.18 -12.84
N SER A 297 6.78 -12.67 -11.83
CA SER A 297 7.23 -11.55 -10.99
C SER A 297 8.57 -11.88 -10.30
N ALA A 298 8.69 -13.08 -9.72
CA ALA A 298 9.94 -13.54 -9.11
C ALA A 298 11.11 -13.54 -10.10
N ILE A 299 10.90 -14.01 -11.33
CA ILE A 299 11.94 -14.02 -12.38
C ILE A 299 12.33 -12.58 -12.74
N VAL A 300 11.34 -11.70 -12.94
CA VAL A 300 11.60 -10.29 -13.29
C VAL A 300 12.32 -9.58 -12.14
N ALA A 301 11.95 -9.85 -10.88
CA ALA A 301 12.65 -9.32 -9.71
C ALA A 301 14.13 -9.72 -9.71
N ILE A 302 14.44 -11.00 -9.94
CA ILE A 302 15.82 -11.47 -10.02
C ILE A 302 16.57 -10.75 -11.14
N ILE A 303 16.01 -10.72 -12.37
CA ILE A 303 16.64 -10.04 -13.50
C ILE A 303 16.88 -8.56 -13.17
N LEU A 304 15.92 -7.88 -12.56
CA LEU A 304 16.05 -6.48 -12.16
C LEU A 304 17.19 -6.27 -11.15
N GLY A 305 17.35 -7.17 -10.17
CA GLY A 305 18.47 -7.12 -9.22
C GLY A 305 19.85 -7.23 -9.88
N PHE A 306 19.94 -7.94 -11.01
CA PHE A 306 21.19 -8.07 -11.79
C PHE A 306 21.37 -6.98 -12.85
N SER A 307 20.36 -6.16 -13.10
CA SER A 307 20.33 -5.21 -14.21
C SER A 307 20.84 -3.81 -13.85
N ALA A 308 21.26 -3.54 -12.62
CA ALA A 308 21.61 -2.19 -12.16
C ALA A 308 22.63 -1.44 -13.05
N SER A 309 23.57 -2.18 -13.70
CA SER A 309 24.58 -1.64 -14.62
C SER A 309 24.17 -1.71 -16.10
N PHE A 310 22.95 -2.16 -16.42
CA PHE A 310 22.48 -2.25 -17.82
C PHE A 310 22.16 -0.85 -18.37
N ASN A 311 22.02 -0.75 -19.70
CA ASN A 311 21.55 0.48 -20.33
C ASN A 311 20.19 0.90 -19.75
N PHE A 312 20.06 2.19 -19.44
CA PHE A 312 18.91 2.71 -18.73
C PHE A 312 17.54 2.38 -19.35
N PRO A 313 17.36 2.40 -20.70
CA PRO A 313 16.11 1.95 -21.32
C PRO A 313 15.74 0.49 -21.00
N ILE A 314 16.70 -0.40 -20.86
CA ILE A 314 16.46 -1.80 -20.48
C ILE A 314 15.94 -1.86 -19.03
N ILE A 315 16.54 -1.08 -18.14
CA ILE A 315 16.08 -0.99 -16.74
C ILE A 315 14.66 -0.45 -16.68
N LEU A 316 14.33 0.57 -17.49
CA LEU A 316 12.95 1.09 -17.58
C LEU A 316 11.96 0.03 -18.04
N CYS A 317 12.29 -0.74 -19.07
CA CYS A 317 11.44 -1.84 -19.53
C CYS A 317 11.23 -2.89 -18.44
N LEU A 318 12.29 -3.26 -17.72
CA LEU A 318 12.22 -4.20 -16.61
C LEU A 318 11.39 -3.67 -15.44
N LEU A 319 11.51 -2.38 -15.10
CA LEU A 319 10.72 -1.73 -14.06
C LEU A 319 9.23 -1.68 -14.42
N VAL A 320 8.89 -1.34 -15.67
CA VAL A 320 7.51 -1.38 -16.17
C VAL A 320 6.96 -2.80 -16.10
N LEU A 321 7.72 -3.78 -16.58
CA LEU A 321 7.31 -5.18 -16.52
C LEU A 321 7.14 -5.67 -15.08
N TYR A 322 8.05 -5.27 -14.18
CA TYR A 322 7.94 -5.62 -12.77
C TYR A 322 6.73 -4.92 -12.10
N GLY A 323 6.50 -3.63 -12.36
CA GLY A 323 5.32 -2.91 -11.87
C GLY A 323 3.99 -3.55 -12.31
N ILE A 324 3.94 -4.12 -13.53
CA ILE A 324 2.79 -4.88 -14.01
C ILE A 324 2.66 -6.21 -13.27
N THR A 325 3.73 -7.00 -13.21
CA THR A 325 3.67 -8.37 -12.67
C THR A 325 3.44 -8.39 -11.17
N VAL A 326 4.05 -7.47 -10.39
CA VAL A 326 3.91 -7.38 -8.94
C VAL A 326 2.49 -7.01 -8.47
N THR A 327 1.63 -6.51 -9.36
CA THR A 327 0.27 -6.08 -9.00
C THR A 327 -0.84 -6.84 -9.72
N ALA A 328 -0.51 -7.59 -10.78
CA ALA A 328 -1.50 -8.29 -11.60
C ALA A 328 -2.21 -9.46 -10.87
N ASP A 329 -1.66 -9.97 -9.79
CA ASP A 329 -2.22 -11.04 -8.95
C ASP A 329 -3.20 -10.51 -7.87
N SER A 330 -3.11 -9.23 -7.48
CA SER A 330 -3.77 -8.64 -6.31
C SER A 330 -5.29 -8.89 -6.26
N ALA A 331 -6.01 -8.45 -7.30
CA ALA A 331 -7.47 -8.63 -7.37
C ALA A 331 -7.85 -10.12 -7.49
N THR A 332 -7.04 -10.91 -8.19
CA THR A 332 -7.24 -12.35 -8.39
C THR A 332 -7.11 -13.14 -7.08
N ILE A 333 -6.13 -12.79 -6.22
CA ILE A 333 -5.97 -13.39 -4.87
C ILE A 333 -7.20 -13.07 -4.02
N THR A 334 -7.61 -11.80 -4.00
CA THR A 334 -8.77 -11.35 -3.22
C THR A 334 -10.07 -12.03 -3.67
N ALA A 335 -10.30 -12.12 -4.97
CA ALA A 335 -11.46 -12.82 -5.52
C ALA A 335 -11.48 -14.31 -5.15
N GLY A 336 -10.31 -14.97 -5.21
CA GLY A 336 -10.16 -16.36 -4.81
C GLY A 336 -10.46 -16.61 -3.32
N LEU A 337 -10.00 -15.70 -2.46
CA LEU A 337 -10.32 -15.73 -1.03
C LEU A 337 -11.83 -15.63 -0.78
N VAL A 338 -12.49 -14.64 -1.43
CA VAL A 338 -13.93 -14.37 -1.25
C VAL A 338 -14.78 -15.58 -1.66
N GLU A 339 -14.38 -16.28 -2.74
CA GLU A 339 -15.05 -17.51 -3.17
C GLU A 339 -14.80 -18.70 -2.25
N ALA A 340 -13.58 -18.80 -1.69
CA ALA A 340 -13.22 -19.86 -0.76
C ALA A 340 -13.84 -19.69 0.64
N ALA A 341 -14.28 -18.47 0.98
CA ALA A 341 -14.82 -18.13 2.31
C ALA A 341 -16.31 -18.44 2.41
N ASP A 342 -16.71 -19.12 3.48
CA ASP A 342 -18.12 -19.31 3.84
C ASP A 342 -18.81 -17.97 4.04
N GLN A 343 -20.02 -17.82 3.51
CA GLN A 343 -20.80 -16.57 3.62
C GLN A 343 -21.00 -16.09 5.07
N SER A 344 -21.19 -17.04 6.01
CA SER A 344 -21.39 -16.74 7.43
C SER A 344 -20.15 -16.20 8.14
N HIS A 345 -18.95 -16.47 7.61
CA HIS A 345 -17.65 -16.11 8.20
C HIS A 345 -16.83 -15.13 7.31
N ARG A 346 -17.38 -14.71 6.17
CA ARG A 346 -16.66 -13.90 5.18
C ARG A 346 -16.01 -12.65 5.76
N GLY A 347 -16.69 -11.94 6.67
CA GLY A 347 -16.13 -10.76 7.33
C GLY A 347 -14.88 -11.07 8.18
N THR A 348 -14.93 -12.15 8.95
CA THR A 348 -13.78 -12.59 9.78
C THR A 348 -12.61 -13.04 8.91
N VAL A 349 -12.91 -13.79 7.82
CA VAL A 349 -11.90 -14.23 6.85
C VAL A 349 -11.22 -13.03 6.18
N MET A 350 -11.98 -12.04 5.72
CA MET A 350 -11.43 -10.82 5.12
C MET A 350 -10.58 -10.01 6.11
N ALA A 351 -10.98 -9.94 7.37
CA ALA A 351 -10.19 -9.27 8.41
C ALA A 351 -8.87 -9.99 8.67
N THR A 352 -8.88 -11.33 8.75
CA THR A 352 -7.67 -12.15 8.91
C THR A 352 -6.73 -12.01 7.72
N TYR A 353 -7.28 -12.05 6.51
CA TYR A 353 -6.58 -11.85 5.25
C TYR A 353 -5.86 -10.50 5.22
N SER A 354 -6.57 -9.42 5.54
CA SER A 354 -5.98 -8.08 5.58
C SER A 354 -4.88 -7.98 6.63
N LEU A 355 -5.12 -8.50 7.84
CA LEU A 355 -4.14 -8.49 8.92
C LEU A 355 -2.83 -9.18 8.50
N ILE A 356 -2.92 -10.40 7.99
CA ILE A 356 -1.75 -11.19 7.57
C ILE A 356 -1.06 -10.56 6.36
N GLY A 357 -1.83 -10.05 5.39
CA GLY A 357 -1.27 -9.35 4.23
C GLY A 357 -0.45 -8.12 4.63
N PHE A 358 -0.97 -7.27 5.51
CA PHE A 358 -0.25 -6.07 5.95
C PHE A 358 0.92 -6.37 6.91
N ILE A 359 0.96 -7.53 7.56
CA ILE A 359 2.20 -8.02 8.20
C ILE A 359 3.26 -8.25 7.12
N GLY A 360 2.90 -8.84 5.97
CA GLY A 360 3.79 -8.93 4.82
C GLY A 360 4.29 -7.58 4.35
N ALA A 361 3.39 -6.60 4.22
CA ALA A 361 3.74 -5.23 3.86
C ALA A 361 4.74 -4.58 4.84
N SER A 362 4.65 -4.92 6.13
CA SER A 362 5.59 -4.43 7.15
C SER A 362 6.97 -5.09 7.03
N ILE A 363 7.00 -6.39 6.71
CA ILE A 363 8.22 -7.20 6.70
C ILE A 363 9.01 -7.02 5.40
N GLY A 364 8.35 -6.88 4.25
CA GLY A 364 8.99 -6.79 2.94
C GLY A 364 10.11 -5.75 2.85
N PRO A 365 9.86 -4.48 3.21
CA PRO A 365 10.89 -3.44 3.22
C PRO A 365 12.08 -3.76 4.14
N VAL A 366 11.81 -4.40 5.30
CA VAL A 366 12.83 -4.77 6.29
C VAL A 366 13.75 -5.85 5.76
N VAL A 367 13.17 -6.92 5.19
CA VAL A 367 13.95 -8.05 4.64
C VAL A 367 14.78 -7.58 3.46
N PHE A 368 14.23 -6.74 2.59
CA PHE A 368 15.00 -6.16 1.49
C PHE A 368 16.20 -5.35 2.02
N GLY A 369 15.96 -4.44 2.98
CA GLY A 369 17.02 -3.63 3.59
C GLY A 369 18.08 -4.47 4.31
N PHE A 370 17.68 -5.54 5.01
CA PHE A 370 18.60 -6.47 5.65
C PHE A 370 19.48 -7.20 4.62
N MET A 371 18.91 -7.62 3.50
CA MET A 371 19.63 -8.24 2.40
C MET A 371 20.59 -7.25 1.70
N LEU A 372 20.20 -5.97 1.59
CA LEU A 372 21.11 -4.92 1.14
C LEU A 372 22.33 -4.79 2.04
N ASP A 373 22.14 -4.73 3.36
CA ASP A 373 23.25 -4.63 4.33
C ASP A 373 24.16 -5.85 4.28
N LEU A 374 23.60 -7.07 4.19
CA LEU A 374 24.36 -8.30 4.02
C LEU A 374 25.23 -8.30 2.76
N GLY A 375 24.75 -7.66 1.70
CA GLY A 375 25.49 -7.53 0.42
C GLY A 375 26.47 -6.35 0.39
N GLY A 376 26.68 -5.65 1.49
CA GLY A 376 27.60 -4.51 1.59
C GLY A 376 26.96 -3.14 1.39
N GLY A 377 25.64 -3.04 1.53
CA GLY A 377 24.86 -1.80 1.47
C GLY A 377 24.47 -1.36 0.06
N GLU A 378 23.87 -0.20 -0.05
CA GLU A 378 23.32 0.34 -1.31
C GLU A 378 24.38 0.69 -2.37
N SER A 379 25.62 0.94 -1.96
CA SER A 379 26.73 1.20 -2.88
C SER A 379 27.26 -0.08 -3.55
N ASN A 380 26.85 -1.25 -3.09
CA ASN A 380 27.34 -2.54 -3.59
C ASN A 380 26.27 -3.25 -4.44
N SER A 381 26.67 -3.70 -5.64
CA SER A 381 25.77 -4.43 -6.54
C SER A 381 25.25 -5.75 -5.95
N LEU A 382 26.02 -6.40 -5.06
CA LEU A 382 25.59 -7.63 -4.40
C LEU A 382 24.41 -7.37 -3.48
N GLY A 383 24.37 -6.23 -2.78
CA GLY A 383 23.23 -5.86 -1.94
C GLY A 383 21.92 -5.81 -2.74
N TRP A 384 21.92 -5.15 -3.88
CA TRP A 384 20.73 -5.06 -4.74
C TRP A 384 20.29 -6.42 -5.28
N LYS A 385 21.25 -7.27 -5.69
CA LYS A 385 20.95 -8.66 -6.10
C LYS A 385 20.26 -9.43 -4.99
N LEU A 386 20.79 -9.40 -3.77
CA LEU A 386 20.22 -10.08 -2.62
C LEU A 386 18.86 -9.51 -2.22
N GLY A 387 18.69 -8.18 -2.26
CA GLY A 387 17.42 -7.50 -2.00
C GLY A 387 16.32 -7.99 -2.94
N PHE A 388 16.54 -7.96 -4.25
CA PHE A 388 15.54 -8.44 -5.22
C PHE A 388 15.32 -9.95 -5.18
N ILE A 389 16.36 -10.76 -4.92
CA ILE A 389 16.22 -12.20 -4.70
C ILE A 389 15.31 -12.46 -3.48
N SER A 390 15.41 -11.66 -2.43
CA SER A 390 14.55 -11.83 -1.25
C SER A 390 13.08 -11.60 -1.58
N LEU A 391 12.74 -10.60 -2.42
CA LEU A 391 11.38 -10.41 -2.90
C LEU A 391 10.91 -11.58 -3.77
N ALA A 392 11.77 -12.07 -4.66
CA ALA A 392 11.48 -13.24 -5.50
C ALA A 392 11.18 -14.49 -4.65
N VAL A 393 11.95 -14.73 -3.59
CA VAL A 393 11.71 -15.85 -2.66
C VAL A 393 10.38 -15.66 -1.93
N MET A 394 10.10 -14.45 -1.46
CA MET A 394 8.84 -14.16 -0.75
C MET A 394 7.63 -14.41 -1.64
N VAL A 395 7.61 -13.89 -2.87
CA VAL A 395 6.45 -14.03 -3.75
C VAL A 395 6.23 -15.49 -4.17
N CYS A 396 7.27 -16.29 -4.30
CA CYS A 396 7.17 -17.72 -4.58
C CYS A 396 6.39 -18.50 -3.50
N LEU A 397 6.31 -18.01 -2.26
CA LEU A 397 5.49 -18.64 -1.21
C LEU A 397 4.01 -18.70 -1.61
N GLY A 398 3.52 -17.72 -2.38
CA GLY A 398 2.11 -17.63 -2.76
C GLY A 398 1.62 -18.82 -3.59
N PRO A 399 2.21 -19.12 -4.76
CA PRO A 399 1.81 -20.26 -5.59
C PRO A 399 1.89 -21.60 -4.85
N PHE A 400 2.90 -21.79 -4.00
CA PHE A 400 3.03 -23.01 -3.19
C PHE A 400 1.91 -23.12 -2.15
N ALA A 401 1.60 -22.05 -1.43
CA ALA A 401 0.53 -22.02 -0.43
C ALA A 401 -0.85 -22.29 -1.07
N ILE A 402 -1.14 -21.65 -2.22
CA ILE A 402 -2.38 -21.89 -2.96
C ILE A 402 -2.46 -23.34 -3.44
N ALA A 403 -1.38 -23.89 -3.98
CA ALA A 403 -1.35 -25.27 -4.44
C ALA A 403 -1.62 -26.27 -3.29
N GLN A 404 -1.03 -26.00 -2.13
CA GLN A 404 -1.23 -26.83 -0.92
C GLN A 404 -2.67 -26.74 -0.42
N GLY A 405 -3.25 -25.53 -0.37
CA GLY A 405 -4.64 -25.30 0.02
C GLY A 405 -5.67 -25.99 -0.87
N HIS A 406 -5.34 -26.27 -2.13
CA HIS A 406 -6.23 -26.96 -3.07
C HIS A 406 -6.04 -28.49 -3.11
N LYS A 407 -4.97 -29.03 -2.51
CA LYS A 407 -4.76 -30.49 -2.40
C LYS A 407 -5.60 -31.15 -1.31
N HIS A 408 -5.95 -30.42 -0.28
CA HIS A 408 -6.83 -30.87 0.80
C HIS A 408 -8.30 -30.71 0.37
N ARG A 409 -8.76 -31.66 -0.48
CA ARG A 409 -10.18 -31.85 -0.83
C ARG A 409 -10.84 -32.82 0.12
#